data_23be86633ddbfc524dc0bff8a24acbb6
#
_entry.id   23be86633ddbfc524dc0bff8a24acbb6
#
_cell.length_a   1.000
_cell.length_b   1.000
_cell.length_c   1.000
_cell.angle_alpha   90.00
_cell.angle_beta   90.00
_cell.angle_gamma   90.00
#
_symmetry.space_group_name_H-M   'P 1'
#
loop_
_entity.id
_entity.type
_entity.pdbx_description
1 polymer ?
#
loop_
_entity_poly.entity_id
_entity_poly.type
_entity_poly.pdbx_seq_one_letter_code
_entity_poly.pdbx_strand_id
1 'polypeptide(L)'
;MSITAENNSGKPVISIRNVWKFFGQLAALKDICLDIMPGEKVVIIGPSGSGKSTCLRTINRLENVDKGTIYVEGQDITSSEHDINAMRQNLGMVFQSFNLFPHMTVLRNLTVAPMKLRGLSRADAEERALLLLKKVGLADKVNVYPNTLSGGQQQRVAIARALCTN
;
A
#
# COMPACT_ATOMS: atom_id res chain seq x y z
N MET A 1 -19.21 16.63 8.44
CA MET A 1 -18.41 17.08 7.28
C MET A 1 -18.92 16.29 6.08
N SER A 2 -19.62 16.92 5.16
CA SER A 2 -20.26 16.24 4.03
C SER A 2 -19.27 16.13 2.88
N ILE A 3 -18.99 14.91 2.47
CA ILE A 3 -18.19 14.62 1.27
C ILE A 3 -19.20 14.50 0.11
N THR A 4 -19.18 15.45 -0.81
CA THR A 4 -19.88 15.32 -2.08
C THR A 4 -19.08 14.42 -3.00
N ALA A 5 -19.52 13.17 -3.16
CA ALA A 5 -19.02 12.27 -4.18
C ALA A 5 -19.74 12.54 -5.50
N GLU A 6 -18.99 12.86 -6.54
CA GLU A 6 -19.50 12.82 -7.91
C GLU A 6 -19.83 11.38 -8.29
N ASN A 7 -21.02 11.16 -8.82
CA ASN A 7 -21.55 9.87 -9.27
C ASN A 7 -20.67 9.28 -10.39
N ASN A 8 -19.78 8.39 -10.05
CA ASN A 8 -19.09 7.52 -11.01
C ASN A 8 -19.78 6.14 -10.95
N SER A 9 -20.43 5.73 -12.01
CA SER A 9 -21.33 4.56 -12.11
C SER A 9 -20.60 3.19 -12.10
N GLY A 10 -19.40 3.10 -11.52
CA GLY A 10 -18.60 1.90 -11.37
C GLY A 10 -18.66 1.31 -9.95
N LYS A 11 -18.24 0.04 -9.80
CA LYS A 11 -18.05 -0.56 -8.47
C LYS A 11 -16.79 0.03 -7.82
N PRO A 12 -16.81 0.35 -6.50
CA PRO A 12 -15.63 0.82 -5.80
C PRO A 12 -14.53 -0.24 -5.78
N VAL A 13 -13.27 0.18 -5.91
CA VAL A 13 -12.11 -0.70 -5.75
C VAL A 13 -11.83 -1.01 -4.29
N ILE A 14 -12.18 -0.07 -3.38
CA ILE A 14 -12.15 -0.28 -1.94
C ILE A 14 -13.47 0.22 -1.37
N SER A 15 -14.09 -0.59 -0.51
CA SER A 15 -15.32 -0.25 0.19
C SER A 15 -15.18 -0.60 1.67
N ILE A 16 -15.31 0.39 2.54
CA ILE A 16 -15.24 0.25 3.99
C ILE A 16 -16.64 0.47 4.54
N ARG A 17 -17.13 -0.46 5.36
CA ARG A 17 -18.48 -0.46 5.92
C ARG A 17 -18.48 -0.60 7.43
N ASN A 18 -18.89 0.45 8.12
CA ASN A 18 -19.08 0.51 9.57
C ASN A 18 -17.89 -0.05 10.38
N VAL A 19 -16.68 0.30 9.94
CA VAL A 19 -15.44 -0.26 10.51
C VAL A 19 -15.12 0.39 11.84
N TRP A 20 -14.86 -0.46 12.84
CA TRP A 20 -14.36 -0.10 14.15
C TRP A 20 -13.04 -0.80 14.45
N LYS A 21 -12.14 -0.08 15.11
CA LYS A 21 -10.89 -0.63 15.63
C LYS A 21 -10.61 -0.11 17.02
N PHE A 22 -10.33 -1.02 17.93
CA PHE A 22 -9.99 -0.71 19.31
C PHE A 22 -8.55 -1.13 19.62
N PHE A 23 -7.87 -0.35 20.44
CA PHE A 23 -6.63 -0.71 21.12
C PHE A 23 -6.89 -0.59 22.62
N GLY A 24 -7.19 -1.72 23.26
CA GLY A 24 -7.72 -1.73 24.62
C GLY A 24 -9.05 -0.97 24.68
N GLN A 25 -9.10 0.09 25.49
CA GLN A 25 -10.30 0.94 25.61
C GLN A 25 -10.35 2.09 24.60
N LEU A 26 -9.25 2.32 23.86
CA LEU A 26 -9.18 3.39 22.86
C LEU A 26 -9.80 2.94 21.54
N ALA A 27 -10.88 3.58 21.12
CA ALA A 27 -11.44 3.41 19.79
C ALA A 27 -10.65 4.27 18.80
N ALA A 28 -9.73 3.65 18.05
CA ALA A 28 -8.90 4.30 17.04
C ALA A 28 -9.66 4.55 15.73
N LEU A 29 -10.60 3.66 15.37
CA LEU A 29 -11.55 3.87 14.28
C LEU A 29 -12.95 3.72 14.85
N LYS A 30 -13.86 4.63 14.45
CA LYS A 30 -15.24 4.66 14.92
C LYS A 30 -16.17 4.81 13.74
N ASP A 31 -16.87 3.73 13.41
CA ASP A 31 -17.91 3.70 12.37
C ASP A 31 -17.47 4.30 11.03
N ILE A 32 -16.30 3.87 10.57
CA ILE A 32 -15.74 4.38 9.31
C ILE A 32 -16.46 3.76 8.13
N CYS A 33 -16.99 4.62 7.25
CA CYS A 33 -17.56 4.26 5.96
C CYS A 33 -16.87 5.08 4.87
N LEU A 34 -16.38 4.41 3.82
CA LEU A 34 -15.70 5.06 2.70
C LEU A 34 -15.77 4.17 1.47
N ASP A 35 -16.05 4.75 0.32
CA ASP A 35 -15.87 4.13 -0.99
C ASP A 35 -14.76 4.85 -1.75
N ILE A 36 -13.89 4.08 -2.40
CA ILE A 36 -12.85 4.59 -3.27
C ILE A 36 -13.08 4.01 -4.66
N MET A 37 -13.26 4.89 -5.63
CA MET A 37 -13.54 4.51 -7.01
C MET A 37 -12.25 4.28 -7.81
N PRO A 38 -12.32 3.54 -8.94
CA PRO A 38 -11.18 3.38 -9.83
C PRO A 38 -10.59 4.72 -10.26
N GLY A 39 -9.27 4.89 -10.11
CA GLY A 39 -8.56 6.11 -10.48
C GLY A 39 -8.70 7.28 -9.49
N GLU A 40 -9.51 7.13 -8.45
CA GLU A 40 -9.70 8.17 -7.44
C GLU A 40 -8.45 8.33 -6.56
N LYS A 41 -8.19 9.58 -6.15
CA LYS A 41 -7.12 9.94 -5.21
C LYS A 41 -7.76 10.44 -3.92
N VAL A 42 -7.69 9.63 -2.86
CA VAL A 42 -8.23 9.96 -1.56
C VAL A 42 -7.12 10.39 -0.60
N VAL A 43 -7.34 11.49 0.12
CA VAL A 43 -6.43 12.01 1.14
C VAL A 43 -7.11 11.98 2.50
N ILE A 44 -6.49 11.33 3.49
CA ILE A 44 -6.96 11.29 4.87
C ILE A 44 -6.18 12.33 5.68
N ILE A 45 -6.88 13.33 6.20
CA ILE A 45 -6.30 14.44 6.97
C ILE A 45 -6.79 14.38 8.42
N GLY A 46 -5.91 14.74 9.35
CA GLY A 46 -6.23 14.82 10.78
C GLY A 46 -4.96 14.90 11.63
N PRO A 47 -5.08 15.22 12.93
CA PRO A 47 -3.96 15.32 13.86
C PRO A 47 -3.24 13.97 14.05
N SER A 48 -2.07 14.00 14.68
CA SER A 48 -1.37 12.77 15.11
C SER A 48 -2.26 11.97 16.05
N GLY A 49 -2.26 10.64 15.91
CA GLY A 49 -3.10 9.75 16.73
C GLY A 49 -4.58 9.64 16.30
N SER A 50 -5.03 10.35 15.26
CA SER A 50 -6.44 10.29 14.80
C SER A 50 -6.83 9.02 14.01
N GLY A 51 -6.00 7.99 13.98
CA GLY A 51 -6.35 6.72 13.33
C GLY A 51 -6.02 6.61 11.84
N LYS A 52 -5.44 7.64 11.17
CA LYS A 52 -5.14 7.62 9.73
C LYS A 52 -4.33 6.40 9.28
N SER A 53 -3.22 6.16 9.96
CA SER A 53 -2.35 5.01 9.65
C SER A 53 -3.01 3.68 10.00
N THR A 54 -3.85 3.65 11.04
CA THR A 54 -4.65 2.48 11.40
C THR A 54 -5.64 2.16 10.28
N CYS A 55 -6.37 3.16 9.78
CA CYS A 55 -7.29 2.99 8.66
C CYS A 55 -6.59 2.42 7.42
N LEU A 56 -5.43 2.98 7.03
CA LEU A 56 -4.65 2.43 5.91
C LEU A 56 -4.17 0.99 6.15
N ARG A 57 -3.79 0.66 7.39
CA ARG A 57 -3.36 -0.70 7.74
C ARG A 57 -4.49 -1.71 7.77
N THR A 58 -5.73 -1.29 8.01
CA THR A 58 -6.88 -2.19 7.93
C THR A 58 -7.22 -2.57 6.50
N ILE A 59 -7.00 -1.68 5.51
CA ILE A 59 -7.27 -1.94 4.09
C ILE A 59 -6.42 -3.09 3.53
N ASN A 60 -5.17 -3.23 3.99
CA ASN A 60 -4.31 -4.35 3.58
C ASN A 60 -4.20 -5.45 4.66
N ARG A 61 -5.10 -5.39 5.65
CA ARG A 61 -5.18 -6.35 6.77
C ARG A 61 -3.85 -6.53 7.53
N LEU A 62 -3.00 -5.50 7.58
CA LEU A 62 -1.88 -5.42 8.53
C LEU A 62 -2.39 -5.14 9.95
N GLU A 63 -3.60 -4.63 10.06
CA GLU A 63 -4.36 -4.45 11.29
C GLU A 63 -5.76 -5.04 11.08
N ASN A 64 -6.18 -5.93 11.96
CA ASN A 64 -7.52 -6.50 11.89
C ASN A 64 -8.55 -5.51 12.43
N VAL A 65 -9.71 -5.45 11.81
CA VAL A 65 -10.87 -4.70 12.32
C VAL A 65 -11.56 -5.49 13.43
N ASP A 66 -12.20 -4.79 14.37
CA ASP A 66 -12.96 -5.43 15.45
C ASP A 66 -14.46 -5.52 15.11
N LYS A 67 -14.96 -4.61 14.24
CA LYS A 67 -16.31 -4.65 13.68
C LYS A 67 -16.31 -4.04 12.28
N GLY A 68 -17.35 -4.36 11.52
CA GLY A 68 -17.52 -3.89 10.15
C GLY A 68 -16.78 -4.75 9.13
N THR A 69 -16.83 -4.33 7.88
CA THR A 69 -16.32 -5.10 6.74
C THR A 69 -15.56 -4.20 5.79
N ILE A 70 -14.50 -4.72 5.19
CA ILE A 70 -13.73 -4.05 4.14
C ILE A 70 -13.73 -4.94 2.91
N TYR A 71 -14.11 -4.37 1.78
CA TYR A 71 -14.05 -5.02 0.46
C TYR A 71 -12.94 -4.39 -0.37
N VAL A 72 -12.15 -5.22 -1.02
CA VAL A 72 -11.15 -4.83 -2.01
C VAL A 72 -11.49 -5.55 -3.31
N GLU A 73 -11.71 -4.81 -4.39
CA GLU A 73 -12.15 -5.36 -5.69
C GLU A 73 -13.39 -6.27 -5.55
N GLY A 74 -14.29 -5.94 -4.62
CA GLY A 74 -15.52 -6.69 -4.33
C GLY A 74 -15.33 -7.93 -3.44
N GLN A 75 -14.11 -8.26 -3.03
CA GLN A 75 -13.81 -9.36 -2.12
C GLN A 75 -13.77 -8.88 -0.67
N ASP A 76 -14.49 -9.55 0.23
CA ASP A 76 -14.43 -9.29 1.68
C ASP A 76 -13.09 -9.74 2.24
N ILE A 77 -12.22 -8.78 2.58
CA ILE A 77 -10.90 -9.06 3.13
C ILE A 77 -10.92 -9.24 4.66
N THR A 78 -12.04 -9.00 5.32
CA THR A 78 -12.19 -9.19 6.77
C THR A 78 -12.53 -10.62 7.13
N SER A 79 -13.13 -11.37 6.20
CA SER A 79 -13.39 -12.80 6.33
C SER A 79 -12.09 -13.61 6.43
N SER A 80 -12.11 -14.68 7.24
CA SER A 80 -11.00 -15.63 7.35
C SER A 80 -10.86 -16.58 6.15
N GLU A 81 -11.87 -16.62 5.28
CA GLU A 81 -11.95 -17.55 4.17
C GLU A 81 -11.07 -17.17 2.97
N HIS A 82 -10.61 -15.92 2.90
CA HIS A 82 -9.81 -15.41 1.77
C HIS A 82 -8.31 -15.46 2.02
N ASP A 83 -7.56 -15.86 1.00
CA ASP A 83 -6.10 -15.80 1.01
C ASP A 83 -5.63 -14.34 0.98
N ILE A 84 -5.34 -13.84 2.18
CA ILE A 84 -4.85 -12.47 2.37
C ILE A 84 -3.54 -12.20 1.63
N ASN A 85 -2.71 -13.22 1.38
CA ASN A 85 -1.45 -13.05 0.68
C ASN A 85 -1.68 -12.82 -0.82
N ALA A 86 -2.65 -13.51 -1.42
CA ALA A 86 -3.06 -13.26 -2.80
C ALA A 86 -3.58 -11.84 -2.98
N MET A 87 -4.43 -11.36 -2.05
CA MET A 87 -4.94 -9.98 -2.08
C MET A 87 -3.82 -8.94 -1.92
N ARG A 88 -2.91 -9.13 -0.96
CA ARG A 88 -1.78 -8.20 -0.74
C ARG A 88 -0.85 -8.05 -1.94
N GLN A 89 -0.78 -9.04 -2.82
CA GLN A 89 0.00 -8.94 -4.06
C GLN A 89 -0.52 -7.83 -4.99
N ASN A 90 -1.81 -7.48 -4.90
CA ASN A 90 -2.44 -6.43 -5.70
C ASN A 90 -2.43 -5.06 -5.00
N LEU A 91 -2.00 -4.98 -3.73
CA LEU A 91 -1.95 -3.76 -2.94
C LEU A 91 -0.52 -3.29 -2.70
N GLY A 92 -0.11 -2.23 -3.36
CA GLY A 92 1.16 -1.56 -3.05
C GLY A 92 1.02 -0.66 -1.81
N MET A 93 1.93 -0.78 -0.83
CA MET A 93 1.98 0.10 0.33
C MET A 93 3.36 0.72 0.51
N VAL A 94 3.38 2.03 0.77
CA VAL A 94 4.58 2.76 1.16
C VAL A 94 4.45 3.14 2.62
N PHE A 95 5.36 2.66 3.46
CA PHE A 95 5.38 2.96 4.89
C PHE A 95 6.08 4.29 5.17
N GLN A 96 5.77 4.91 6.31
CA GLN A 96 6.42 6.15 6.74
C GLN A 96 7.94 5.97 6.97
N SER A 97 8.37 4.82 7.43
CA SER A 97 9.78 4.42 7.62
C SER A 97 10.40 3.77 6.38
N PHE A 98 9.71 3.83 5.22
CA PHE A 98 10.08 3.28 3.91
C PHE A 98 10.29 1.76 3.88
N ASN A 99 10.76 1.14 4.96
CA ASN A 99 10.99 -0.31 5.14
C ASN A 99 11.75 -0.95 3.97
N LEU A 100 12.78 -0.29 3.48
CA LEU A 100 13.70 -0.87 2.51
C LEU A 100 14.56 -1.94 3.19
N PHE A 101 14.87 -3.01 2.46
CA PHE A 101 15.77 -4.06 2.93
C PHE A 101 17.22 -3.53 2.96
N PRO A 102 17.82 -3.26 4.13
CA PRO A 102 19.11 -2.57 4.22
C PRO A 102 20.29 -3.40 3.69
N HIS A 103 20.16 -4.72 3.66
CA HIS A 103 21.13 -5.67 3.16
C HIS A 103 21.02 -5.95 1.65
N MET A 104 20.10 -5.27 0.96
CA MET A 104 19.89 -5.40 -0.47
C MET A 104 20.14 -4.06 -1.17
N THR A 105 20.70 -4.10 -2.38
CA THR A 105 20.82 -2.90 -3.23
C THR A 105 19.44 -2.34 -3.59
N VAL A 106 19.40 -1.12 -4.10
CA VAL A 106 18.17 -0.49 -4.62
C VAL A 106 17.52 -1.39 -5.68
N LEU A 107 18.27 -1.88 -6.65
CA LEU A 107 17.75 -2.79 -7.68
C LEU A 107 17.12 -4.04 -7.04
N ARG A 108 17.82 -4.67 -6.10
CA ARG A 108 17.33 -5.88 -5.45
C ARG A 108 16.07 -5.64 -4.62
N ASN A 109 15.95 -4.47 -3.98
CA ASN A 109 14.72 -4.05 -3.28
C ASN A 109 13.50 -4.00 -4.21
N LEU A 110 13.69 -3.62 -5.48
CA LEU A 110 12.59 -3.55 -6.44
C LEU A 110 12.29 -4.93 -7.08
N THR A 111 13.31 -5.75 -7.33
CA THR A 111 13.18 -6.97 -8.14
C THR A 111 12.76 -8.20 -7.36
N VAL A 112 13.03 -8.26 -6.05
CA VAL A 112 12.79 -9.47 -5.25
C VAL A 112 11.31 -9.87 -5.20
N ALA A 113 10.40 -8.91 -5.07
CA ALA A 113 8.97 -9.19 -4.97
C ALA A 113 8.35 -9.63 -6.32
N PRO A 114 8.53 -8.92 -7.43
CA PRO A 114 8.01 -9.37 -8.73
C PRO A 114 8.56 -10.74 -9.15
N MET A 115 9.83 -11.03 -8.87
CA MET A 115 10.39 -12.37 -9.16
C MET A 115 9.75 -13.47 -8.30
N LYS A 116 9.56 -13.22 -6.99
CA LYS A 116 9.04 -14.24 -6.07
C LYS A 116 7.52 -14.40 -6.15
N LEU A 117 6.78 -13.31 -6.32
CA LEU A 117 5.32 -13.29 -6.23
C LEU A 117 4.63 -13.40 -7.58
N ARG A 118 5.26 -12.88 -8.65
CA ARG A 118 4.70 -12.87 -10.01
C ARG A 118 5.42 -13.81 -10.96
N GLY A 119 6.49 -14.48 -10.51
CA GLY A 119 7.27 -15.40 -11.34
C GLY A 119 8.02 -14.73 -12.49
N LEU A 120 8.24 -13.39 -12.41
CA LEU A 120 8.98 -12.70 -13.46
C LEU A 120 10.41 -13.23 -13.55
N SER A 121 10.92 -13.30 -14.79
CA SER A 121 12.34 -13.56 -15.01
C SER A 121 13.18 -12.45 -14.38
N ARG A 122 14.45 -12.75 -14.12
CA ARG A 122 15.38 -11.74 -13.61
C ARG A 122 15.50 -10.55 -14.57
N ALA A 123 15.59 -10.82 -15.88
CA ALA A 123 15.73 -9.79 -16.90
C ALA A 123 14.50 -8.86 -16.93
N ASP A 124 13.29 -9.42 -16.95
CA ASP A 124 12.05 -8.62 -16.97
C ASP A 124 11.88 -7.79 -15.68
N ALA A 125 12.21 -8.37 -14.52
CA ALA A 125 12.15 -7.68 -13.25
C ALA A 125 13.17 -6.52 -13.16
N GLU A 126 14.40 -6.72 -13.67
CA GLU A 126 15.43 -5.69 -13.71
C GLU A 126 15.06 -4.58 -14.70
N GLU A 127 14.57 -4.90 -15.90
CA GLU A 127 14.11 -3.93 -16.87
C GLU A 127 13.01 -3.03 -16.30
N ARG A 128 11.99 -3.65 -15.69
CA ARG A 128 10.89 -2.93 -15.03
C ARG A 128 11.39 -2.03 -13.90
N ALA A 129 12.29 -2.54 -13.06
CA ALA A 129 12.88 -1.78 -11.96
C ALA A 129 13.66 -0.56 -12.47
N LEU A 130 14.47 -0.72 -13.53
CA LEU A 130 15.25 0.37 -14.14
C LEU A 130 14.34 1.47 -14.72
N LEU A 131 13.25 1.09 -15.39
CA LEU A 131 12.26 2.05 -15.89
C LEU A 131 11.63 2.86 -14.75
N LEU A 132 11.28 2.21 -13.64
CA LEU A 132 10.70 2.89 -12.47
C LEU A 132 11.73 3.78 -11.77
N LEU A 133 12.97 3.33 -11.61
CA LEU A 133 14.05 4.14 -11.04
C LEU A 133 14.33 5.39 -11.89
N LYS A 134 14.29 5.27 -13.20
CA LYS A 134 14.39 6.41 -14.11
C LYS A 134 13.23 7.40 -13.91
N LYS A 135 11.97 6.90 -13.79
CA LYS A 135 10.79 7.76 -13.53
C LYS A 135 10.89 8.55 -12.22
N VAL A 136 11.51 7.98 -11.19
CA VAL A 136 11.70 8.67 -9.90
C VAL A 136 13.04 9.41 -9.77
N GLY A 137 13.83 9.49 -10.86
CA GLY A 137 15.08 10.25 -10.91
C GLY A 137 16.22 9.62 -10.10
N LEU A 138 16.31 8.28 -10.09
CA LEU A 138 17.31 7.49 -9.34
C LEU A 138 18.01 6.43 -10.20
N ALA A 139 18.10 6.65 -11.52
CA ALA A 139 18.73 5.70 -12.43
C ALA A 139 20.23 5.45 -12.12
N ASP A 140 20.91 6.42 -11.52
CA ASP A 140 22.31 6.31 -11.08
C ASP A 140 22.50 5.59 -9.74
N LYS A 141 21.41 5.26 -9.02
CA LYS A 141 21.43 4.65 -7.67
C LYS A 141 21.12 3.15 -7.65
N VAL A 142 21.17 2.48 -8.79
CA VAL A 142 20.76 1.08 -8.97
C VAL A 142 21.50 0.12 -8.03
N ASN A 143 22.82 0.29 -7.90
CA ASN A 143 23.69 -0.63 -7.18
C ASN A 143 24.06 -0.17 -5.76
N VAL A 144 23.50 0.93 -5.27
CA VAL A 144 23.78 1.41 -3.90
C VAL A 144 22.83 0.78 -2.89
N TYR A 145 23.20 0.83 -1.62
CA TYR A 145 22.39 0.34 -0.51
C TYR A 145 21.55 1.47 0.10
N PRO A 146 20.38 1.16 0.69
CA PRO A 146 19.46 2.15 1.25
C PRO A 146 20.07 3.13 2.25
N ASN A 147 21.03 2.67 3.07
CA ASN A 147 21.69 3.49 4.09
C ASN A 147 22.57 4.62 3.52
N THR A 148 22.91 4.56 2.23
CA THR A 148 23.65 5.64 1.54
C THR A 148 22.73 6.69 0.90
N LEU A 149 21.43 6.50 0.96
CA LEU A 149 20.43 7.37 0.37
C LEU A 149 19.89 8.38 1.38
N SER A 150 19.59 9.61 0.92
CA SER A 150 18.81 10.54 1.72
C SER A 150 17.37 10.04 1.96
N GLY A 151 16.68 10.56 2.98
CA GLY A 151 15.31 10.17 3.27
C GLY A 151 14.36 10.33 2.08
N GLY A 152 14.46 11.44 1.33
CA GLY A 152 13.67 11.65 0.12
C GLY A 152 14.01 10.67 -1.02
N GLN A 153 15.28 10.24 -1.13
CA GLN A 153 15.68 9.18 -2.07
C GLN A 153 15.12 7.82 -1.64
N GLN A 154 15.22 7.47 -0.36
CA GLN A 154 14.63 6.23 0.18
C GLN A 154 13.12 6.17 -0.04
N GLN A 155 12.42 7.30 0.15
CA GLN A 155 10.98 7.41 -0.13
C GLN A 155 10.67 7.11 -1.60
N ARG A 156 11.41 7.71 -2.54
CA ARG A 156 11.23 7.46 -3.97
C ARG A 156 11.53 6.00 -4.35
N VAL A 157 12.54 5.39 -3.75
CA VAL A 157 12.81 3.94 -3.92
C VAL A 157 11.64 3.10 -3.40
N ALA A 158 11.06 3.43 -2.23
CA ALA A 158 9.93 2.71 -1.67
C ALA A 158 8.68 2.83 -2.56
N ILE A 159 8.45 4.01 -3.16
CA ILE A 159 7.37 4.21 -4.15
C ILE A 159 7.62 3.35 -5.39
N ALA A 160 8.84 3.39 -5.95
CA ALA A 160 9.20 2.57 -7.11
C ALA A 160 9.05 1.07 -6.82
N ARG A 161 9.44 0.61 -5.61
CA ARG A 161 9.26 -0.78 -5.17
C ARG A 161 7.78 -1.18 -5.13
N ALA A 162 6.90 -0.34 -4.57
CA ALA A 162 5.47 -0.62 -4.52
C ALA A 162 4.86 -0.72 -5.93
N LEU A 163 5.30 0.10 -6.88
CA LEU A 163 4.85 0.07 -8.27
C LEU A 163 5.45 -1.09 -9.08
N CYS A 164 6.58 -1.65 -8.65
CA CYS A 164 7.27 -2.71 -9.38
C CYS A 164 6.54 -4.06 -9.30
N THR A 165 5.71 -4.25 -8.28
CA THR A 165 4.97 -5.50 -8.05
C THR A 165 3.67 -5.58 -8.86
N ASN A 166 3.12 -4.45 -9.32
CA ASN A 166 1.83 -4.36 -10.04
C ASN A 166 1.97 -4.39 -11.56
#